data_0fff7f450b731ac0e71d0b41c6c8b7d1
#
_entry.id   0fff7f450b731ac0e71d0b41c6c8b7d1
#
_cell.length_a   1.000
_cell.length_b   1.000
_cell.length_c   1.000
_cell.angle_alpha   90.00
_cell.angle_beta   90.00
_cell.angle_gamma   90.00
#
_symmetry.space_group_name_H-M   'P 1'
#
loop_
_entity.id
_entity.type
_entity.pdbx_description
1 polymer ?
#
loop_
_entity_poly.entity_id
_entity_poly.type
_entity_poly.pdbx_seq_one_letter_code
_entity_poly.pdbx_strand_id
1 'polypeptide(L)'
;IYPKLLQGKKVMVSKMYKEMYSRWLAANLDDPDLKPELESIQNDDAAIQDRFAVALKFGTAGLRGVIGAGTNRMNVYVVRQATQGLANWVKTQGGTQTVAISYDSRIKSDVFAKVAAGVFAANGVKVNIWPVLMPVPTVSFATRYLHTSAGVMVTASHNPSKYNGYKVYAAHHAGVPGRHQGVRRQKGRQTAGLCTGSGRSAQVRCAQVPAGRQLLHRGASFRH
;
A
#
# COMPACT_ATOMS: atom_id res chain seq x y z
N ILE A 1 -43.87 -1.94 -0.08
CA ILE A 1 -42.97 -1.37 -1.13
C ILE A 1 -41.49 -1.55 -0.76
N TYR A 2 -41.10 -1.48 0.53
CA TYR A 2 -39.70 -1.60 0.99
C TYR A 2 -39.01 -2.97 0.76
N PRO A 3 -39.65 -4.14 0.90
CA PRO A 3 -38.97 -5.43 0.74
C PRO A 3 -38.42 -5.70 -0.66
N LYS A 4 -39.14 -5.31 -1.71
CA LYS A 4 -38.70 -5.51 -3.11
C LYS A 4 -37.48 -4.68 -3.48
N LEU A 5 -37.35 -3.47 -2.94
CA LEU A 5 -36.16 -2.60 -3.15
C LEU A 5 -34.90 -3.18 -2.49
N LEU A 6 -35.04 -3.76 -1.30
CA LEU A 6 -33.94 -4.42 -0.59
C LEU A 6 -33.51 -5.71 -1.29
N GLN A 7 -34.44 -6.46 -1.84
CA GLN A 7 -34.17 -7.68 -2.58
C GLN A 7 -33.44 -7.38 -3.91
N GLY A 8 -33.85 -6.34 -4.64
CA GLY A 8 -33.18 -5.88 -5.85
C GLY A 8 -31.73 -5.41 -5.59
N LYS A 9 -31.49 -4.69 -4.48
CA LYS A 9 -30.14 -4.28 -4.07
C LYS A 9 -29.25 -5.47 -3.73
N LYS A 10 -29.77 -6.48 -3.00
CA LYS A 10 -29.02 -7.70 -2.68
C LYS A 10 -28.61 -8.48 -3.92
N VAL A 11 -29.52 -8.65 -4.88
CA VAL A 11 -29.25 -9.33 -6.15
C VAL A 11 -28.18 -8.59 -6.96
N MET A 12 -28.25 -7.27 -7.04
CA MET A 12 -27.29 -6.46 -7.78
C MET A 12 -25.89 -6.51 -7.15
N VAL A 13 -25.79 -6.45 -5.82
CA VAL A 13 -24.51 -6.58 -5.10
C VAL A 13 -23.93 -7.98 -5.28
N SER A 14 -24.75 -9.03 -5.20
CA SER A 14 -24.32 -10.41 -5.44
C SER A 14 -23.76 -10.59 -6.86
N LYS A 15 -24.39 -10.04 -7.87
CA LYS A 15 -23.89 -10.08 -9.24
C LYS A 15 -22.56 -9.37 -9.40
N MET A 16 -22.39 -8.22 -8.75
CA MET A 16 -21.17 -7.40 -8.87
C MET A 16 -19.93 -8.09 -8.29
N TYR A 17 -20.00 -8.68 -7.08
CA TYR A 17 -18.81 -9.31 -6.50
C TYR A 17 -18.45 -10.63 -7.21
N LYS A 18 -19.43 -11.40 -7.69
CA LYS A 18 -19.20 -12.59 -8.50
C LYS A 18 -18.54 -12.26 -9.83
N GLU A 19 -18.99 -11.20 -10.48
CA GLU A 19 -18.37 -10.72 -11.71
C GLU A 19 -16.93 -10.26 -11.47
N MET A 20 -16.66 -9.57 -10.36
CA MET A 20 -15.30 -9.17 -10.00
C MET A 20 -14.42 -10.38 -9.70
N TYR A 21 -14.91 -11.37 -8.98
CA TYR A 21 -14.20 -12.63 -8.73
C TYR A 21 -13.86 -13.34 -10.05
N SER A 22 -14.84 -13.47 -10.96
CA SER A 22 -14.64 -14.13 -12.27
C SER A 22 -13.58 -13.41 -13.10
N ARG A 23 -13.57 -12.07 -13.09
CA ARG A 23 -12.53 -11.28 -13.77
C ARG A 23 -11.13 -11.55 -13.19
N TRP A 24 -11.02 -11.63 -11.88
CA TRP A 24 -9.75 -11.93 -11.22
C TRP A 24 -9.29 -13.36 -11.52
N LEU A 25 -10.21 -14.32 -11.49
CA LEU A 25 -9.91 -15.73 -11.79
C LEU A 25 -9.44 -15.92 -13.24
N ALA A 26 -10.01 -15.17 -14.19
CA ALA A 26 -9.64 -15.22 -15.60
C ALA A 26 -8.36 -14.44 -15.93
N ALA A 27 -7.94 -13.51 -15.07
CA ALA A 27 -6.78 -12.65 -15.32
C ALA A 27 -5.46 -13.42 -15.15
N ASN A 28 -4.43 -13.01 -15.91
CA ASN A 28 -3.06 -13.39 -15.63
C ASN A 28 -2.52 -12.51 -14.49
N LEU A 29 -2.45 -13.07 -13.28
CA LEU A 29 -2.08 -12.33 -12.07
C LEU A 29 -0.55 -12.33 -11.90
N ASP A 30 0.02 -11.16 -11.59
CA ASP A 30 1.45 -10.97 -11.37
C ASP A 30 1.98 -11.66 -10.10
N ASP A 31 1.11 -11.86 -9.10
CA ASP A 31 1.45 -12.55 -7.85
C ASP A 31 0.97 -14.00 -7.96
N PRO A 32 1.90 -14.99 -8.00
CA PRO A 32 1.55 -16.38 -8.24
C PRO A 32 0.69 -17.01 -7.14
N ASP A 33 0.73 -16.48 -5.92
CA ASP A 33 -0.03 -17.04 -4.78
C ASP A 33 -1.53 -16.73 -4.88
N LEU A 34 -1.93 -15.73 -5.67
CA LEU A 34 -3.32 -15.27 -5.71
C LEU A 34 -4.23 -16.22 -6.52
N LYS A 35 -3.70 -16.84 -7.57
CA LYS A 35 -4.49 -17.72 -8.44
C LYS A 35 -4.96 -19.00 -7.74
N PRO A 36 -4.06 -19.77 -7.07
CA PRO A 36 -4.48 -20.94 -6.29
C PRO A 36 -5.45 -20.57 -5.16
N GLU A 37 -5.28 -19.41 -4.53
CA GLU A 37 -6.18 -18.92 -3.49
C GLU A 37 -7.59 -18.67 -4.05
N LEU A 38 -7.71 -18.06 -5.25
CA LEU A 38 -9.01 -17.86 -5.90
C LEU A 38 -9.68 -19.17 -6.29
N GLU A 39 -8.91 -20.12 -6.82
CA GLU A 39 -9.41 -21.44 -7.19
C GLU A 39 -9.95 -22.21 -5.97
N SER A 40 -9.29 -22.08 -4.81
CA SER A 40 -9.70 -22.77 -3.58
C SER A 40 -11.06 -22.33 -3.04
N ILE A 41 -11.52 -21.11 -3.37
CA ILE A 41 -12.77 -20.53 -2.87
C ILE A 41 -13.90 -20.55 -3.91
N GLN A 42 -13.73 -21.18 -5.08
CA GLN A 42 -14.70 -21.08 -6.18
C GLN A 42 -16.13 -21.52 -5.83
N ASN A 43 -16.27 -22.43 -4.85
CA ASN A 43 -17.55 -22.93 -4.37
C ASN A 43 -17.99 -22.30 -3.04
N ASP A 44 -17.24 -21.33 -2.52
CA ASP A 44 -17.55 -20.63 -1.26
C ASP A 44 -18.00 -19.19 -1.54
N ASP A 45 -19.31 -19.03 -1.71
CA ASP A 45 -19.92 -17.71 -1.99
C ASP A 45 -19.66 -16.71 -0.86
N ALA A 46 -19.60 -17.13 0.39
CA ALA A 46 -19.31 -16.26 1.53
C ALA A 46 -17.87 -15.75 1.49
N ALA A 47 -16.90 -16.61 1.17
CA ALA A 47 -15.51 -16.21 0.99
C ALA A 47 -15.32 -15.30 -0.20
N ILE A 48 -16.02 -15.52 -1.32
CA ILE A 48 -16.00 -14.63 -2.49
C ILE A 48 -16.59 -13.26 -2.12
N GLN A 49 -17.73 -13.24 -1.45
CA GLN A 49 -18.37 -12.01 -1.01
C GLN A 49 -17.47 -11.19 -0.07
N ASP A 50 -16.86 -11.82 0.92
CA ASP A 50 -15.95 -11.16 1.87
C ASP A 50 -14.75 -10.50 1.18
N ARG A 51 -14.26 -11.10 0.10
CA ARG A 51 -13.09 -10.60 -0.65
C ARG A 51 -13.41 -9.55 -1.70
N PHE A 52 -14.61 -9.56 -2.29
CA PHE A 52 -14.93 -8.76 -3.48
C PHE A 52 -16.12 -7.81 -3.34
N ALA A 53 -16.99 -7.97 -2.31
CA ALA A 53 -18.17 -7.10 -2.16
C ALA A 53 -17.82 -5.65 -1.84
N VAL A 54 -16.67 -5.42 -1.23
CA VAL A 54 -16.16 -4.09 -0.90
C VAL A 54 -14.68 -3.97 -1.25
N ALA A 55 -14.23 -2.74 -1.48
CA ALA A 55 -12.80 -2.46 -1.59
C ALA A 55 -12.20 -2.16 -0.22
N LEU A 56 -10.95 -2.54 -0.02
CA LEU A 56 -10.20 -2.19 1.19
C LEU A 56 -10.15 -0.66 1.34
N LYS A 57 -10.64 -0.17 2.47
CA LYS A 57 -10.77 1.28 2.71
C LYS A 57 -9.49 1.85 3.30
N PHE A 58 -9.10 3.02 2.83
CA PHE A 58 -8.07 3.83 3.45
C PHE A 58 -8.63 4.43 4.76
N GLY A 59 -8.10 3.98 5.89
CA GLY A 59 -8.44 4.49 7.21
C GLY A 59 -7.56 5.68 7.60
N THR A 60 -7.68 6.15 8.85
CA THR A 60 -6.93 7.29 9.39
C THR A 60 -5.41 7.11 9.31
N ALA A 61 -4.94 5.87 9.44
CA ALA A 61 -3.50 5.54 9.44
C ALA A 61 -3.04 4.85 8.14
N GLY A 62 -3.87 4.78 7.11
CA GLY A 62 -3.57 4.09 5.85
C GLY A 62 -4.44 2.85 5.60
N LEU A 63 -3.99 1.96 4.72
CA LEU A 63 -4.62 0.67 4.46
C LEU A 63 -4.16 -0.37 5.49
N ARG A 64 -5.04 -1.29 5.83
CA ARG A 64 -4.72 -2.49 6.60
C ARG A 64 -5.73 -3.58 6.30
N GLY A 65 -5.26 -4.77 5.98
CA GLY A 65 -6.11 -5.92 5.65
C GLY A 65 -5.37 -7.24 5.73
N VAL A 66 -6.12 -8.32 5.62
CA VAL A 66 -5.56 -9.66 5.44
C VAL A 66 -4.89 -9.74 4.07
N ILE A 67 -3.72 -10.35 4.01
CA ILE A 67 -3.01 -10.62 2.76
C ILE A 67 -3.80 -11.65 1.97
N GLY A 68 -3.96 -11.46 0.65
CA GLY A 68 -4.62 -12.43 -0.23
C GLY A 68 -5.31 -11.83 -1.44
N ALA A 69 -6.01 -12.68 -2.18
CA ALA A 69 -6.73 -12.33 -3.38
C ALA A 69 -8.04 -11.58 -3.08
N GLY A 70 -8.30 -10.50 -3.80
CA GLY A 70 -9.54 -9.74 -3.72
C GLY A 70 -9.34 -8.24 -3.50
N THR A 71 -10.40 -7.49 -3.75
CA THR A 71 -10.40 -6.02 -3.59
C THR A 71 -10.42 -5.59 -2.12
N ASN A 72 -10.87 -6.47 -1.21
CA ASN A 72 -10.89 -6.28 0.24
C ASN A 72 -9.71 -6.98 0.94
N ARG A 73 -8.59 -7.12 0.26
CA ARG A 73 -7.37 -7.77 0.75
C ARG A 73 -6.15 -6.92 0.47
N MET A 74 -5.08 -7.15 1.25
CA MET A 74 -3.76 -6.59 0.94
C MET A 74 -3.07 -7.47 -0.10
N ASN A 75 -2.83 -6.91 -1.28
CA ASN A 75 -2.11 -7.53 -2.38
C ASN A 75 -1.46 -6.46 -3.27
N VAL A 76 -0.71 -6.90 -4.26
CA VAL A 76 0.03 -6.02 -5.18
C VAL A 76 -0.88 -5.05 -5.93
N TYR A 77 -2.11 -5.44 -6.27
CA TYR A 77 -3.07 -4.59 -7.01
C TYR A 77 -3.63 -3.48 -6.14
N VAL A 78 -4.00 -3.80 -4.89
CA VAL A 78 -4.50 -2.82 -3.91
C VAL A 78 -3.38 -1.85 -3.53
N VAL A 79 -2.14 -2.32 -3.39
CA VAL A 79 -0.97 -1.46 -3.16
C VAL A 79 -0.72 -0.54 -4.35
N ARG A 80 -0.78 -1.05 -5.60
CA ARG A 80 -0.67 -0.23 -6.82
C ARG A 80 -1.71 0.87 -6.85
N GLN A 81 -2.96 0.53 -6.60
CA GLN A 81 -4.07 1.50 -6.60
C GLN A 81 -3.88 2.59 -5.54
N ALA A 82 -3.53 2.21 -4.31
CA ALA A 82 -3.27 3.15 -3.22
C ALA A 82 -2.07 4.06 -3.55
N THR A 83 -1.00 3.47 -4.08
CA THR A 83 0.20 4.21 -4.44
C THR A 83 -0.04 5.16 -5.61
N GLN A 84 -0.85 4.77 -6.61
CA GLN A 84 -1.23 5.67 -7.70
C GLN A 84 -1.99 6.89 -7.17
N GLY A 85 -2.92 6.69 -6.22
CA GLY A 85 -3.61 7.80 -5.57
C GLY A 85 -2.65 8.73 -4.82
N LEU A 86 -1.68 8.16 -4.11
CA LEU A 86 -0.67 8.95 -3.40
C LEU A 86 0.30 9.66 -4.37
N ALA A 87 0.70 9.02 -5.48
CA ALA A 87 1.54 9.63 -6.49
C ALA A 87 0.85 10.85 -7.14
N ASN A 88 -0.44 10.71 -7.46
CA ASN A 88 -1.25 11.82 -7.96
C ASN A 88 -1.28 12.99 -6.97
N TRP A 89 -1.47 12.70 -5.68
CA TRP A 89 -1.42 13.71 -4.62
C TRP A 89 -0.03 14.36 -4.51
N VAL A 90 1.06 13.58 -4.50
CA VAL A 90 2.44 14.11 -4.45
C VAL A 90 2.70 15.10 -5.58
N LYS A 91 2.20 14.84 -6.79
CA LYS A 91 2.33 15.74 -7.93
C LYS A 91 1.60 17.09 -7.75
N THR A 92 0.56 17.12 -6.92
CA THR A 92 -0.16 18.37 -6.62
C THR A 92 0.52 19.22 -5.52
N GLN A 93 1.48 18.62 -4.80
CA GLN A 93 2.23 19.33 -3.76
C GLN A 93 3.42 20.04 -4.39
N GLY A 94 3.58 21.28 -4.20
CA GLY A 94 4.79 21.98 -4.67
C GLY A 94 6.09 21.36 -4.12
N GLY A 95 7.23 21.67 -4.74
CA GLY A 95 8.55 21.27 -4.26
C GLY A 95 9.10 19.96 -4.89
N THR A 96 9.97 19.28 -4.15
CA THR A 96 10.66 18.08 -4.65
C THR A 96 9.71 16.88 -4.65
N GLN A 97 9.28 16.44 -5.82
CA GLN A 97 8.43 15.24 -5.95
C GLN A 97 9.22 13.97 -5.57
N THR A 98 9.42 13.79 -4.26
CA THR A 98 10.20 12.70 -3.69
C THR A 98 9.42 11.99 -2.60
N VAL A 99 9.63 10.68 -2.45
CA VAL A 99 9.04 9.86 -1.39
C VAL A 99 10.11 9.00 -0.72
N ALA A 100 9.87 8.70 0.57
CA ALA A 100 10.66 7.72 1.32
C ALA A 100 9.80 6.47 1.56
N ILE A 101 10.34 5.27 1.31
CA ILE A 101 9.61 4.01 1.51
C ILE A 101 10.42 3.13 2.46
N SER A 102 9.75 2.58 3.47
CA SER A 102 10.30 1.62 4.41
C SER A 102 9.32 0.46 4.61
N TYR A 103 9.82 -0.66 5.09
CA TYR A 103 9.02 -1.86 5.34
C TYR A 103 9.58 -2.66 6.51
N ASP A 104 8.71 -3.43 7.17
CA ASP A 104 9.07 -4.32 8.26
C ASP A 104 9.23 -5.78 7.80
N SER A 105 9.40 -6.69 8.76
CA SER A 105 9.63 -8.12 8.53
C SER A 105 8.36 -8.94 8.20
N ARG A 106 7.21 -8.30 8.00
CA ARG A 106 5.96 -9.00 7.70
C ARG A 106 5.98 -9.66 6.33
N ILE A 107 5.17 -10.71 6.19
CA ILE A 107 4.97 -11.42 4.93
C ILE A 107 4.66 -10.42 3.81
N LYS A 108 5.38 -10.50 2.69
CA LYS A 108 5.25 -9.64 1.48
C LYS A 108 5.48 -8.13 1.73
N SER A 109 6.02 -7.70 2.86
CA SER A 109 6.31 -6.28 3.09
C SER A 109 7.32 -5.72 2.09
N ASP A 110 8.38 -6.46 1.79
CA ASP A 110 9.38 -6.10 0.77
C ASP A 110 8.80 -6.06 -0.64
N VAL A 111 7.93 -7.03 -0.98
CA VAL A 111 7.23 -7.07 -2.28
C VAL A 111 6.35 -5.83 -2.44
N PHE A 112 5.52 -5.53 -1.45
CA PHE A 112 4.62 -4.37 -1.48
C PHE A 112 5.39 -3.05 -1.52
N ALA A 113 6.52 -2.94 -0.82
CA ALA A 113 7.39 -1.77 -0.87
C ALA A 113 8.01 -1.57 -2.26
N LYS A 114 8.49 -2.65 -2.90
CA LYS A 114 9.02 -2.62 -4.28
C LYS A 114 7.95 -2.25 -5.31
N VAL A 115 6.74 -2.82 -5.16
CA VAL A 115 5.59 -2.49 -6.01
C VAL A 115 5.24 -1.00 -5.89
N ALA A 116 5.18 -0.47 -4.66
CA ALA A 116 4.94 0.95 -4.44
C ALA A 116 6.04 1.82 -5.06
N ALA A 117 7.31 1.44 -4.90
CA ALA A 117 8.44 2.14 -5.50
C ALA A 117 8.32 2.19 -7.03
N GLY A 118 7.93 1.08 -7.67
CA GLY A 118 7.71 1.01 -9.12
C GLY A 118 6.60 1.95 -9.61
N VAL A 119 5.48 2.02 -8.88
CA VAL A 119 4.38 2.95 -9.23
C VAL A 119 4.82 4.41 -9.10
N PHE A 120 5.52 4.80 -8.04
CA PHE A 120 6.03 6.15 -7.91
C PHE A 120 7.01 6.50 -9.02
N ALA A 121 7.97 5.61 -9.30
CA ALA A 121 8.95 5.81 -10.37
C ALA A 121 8.28 5.96 -11.75
N ALA A 122 7.27 5.15 -12.06
CA ALA A 122 6.50 5.25 -13.30
C ALA A 122 5.73 6.59 -13.42
N ASN A 123 5.43 7.23 -12.29
CA ASN A 123 4.82 8.56 -12.23
C ASN A 123 5.84 9.72 -12.22
N GLY A 124 7.14 9.44 -12.37
CA GLY A 124 8.20 10.46 -12.32
C GLY A 124 8.53 10.94 -10.92
N VAL A 125 8.01 10.30 -9.88
CA VAL A 125 8.31 10.64 -8.48
C VAL A 125 9.60 9.94 -8.06
N LYS A 126 10.57 10.69 -7.52
CA LYS A 126 11.83 10.13 -7.02
C LYS A 126 11.60 9.32 -5.76
N VAL A 127 12.17 8.11 -5.70
CA VAL A 127 11.97 7.18 -4.59
C VAL A 127 13.25 6.95 -3.83
N ASN A 128 13.19 7.09 -2.52
CA ASN A 128 14.20 6.68 -1.56
C ASN A 128 13.66 5.46 -0.81
N ILE A 129 14.18 4.28 -1.11
CA ILE A 129 13.78 3.02 -0.47
C ILE A 129 14.99 2.37 0.20
N TRP A 130 14.81 1.85 1.41
CA TRP A 130 15.86 1.08 2.07
C TRP A 130 15.98 -0.32 1.46
N PRO A 131 17.21 -0.81 1.29
CA PRO A 131 17.44 -2.17 0.79
C PRO A 131 17.14 -3.25 1.81
N VAL A 132 16.98 -2.87 3.09
CA VAL A 132 16.71 -3.76 4.23
C VAL A 132 15.47 -3.32 4.97
N LEU A 133 14.90 -4.23 5.76
CA LEU A 133 13.78 -3.90 6.65
C LEU A 133 14.20 -2.87 7.71
N MET A 134 13.28 -1.98 8.05
CA MET A 134 13.53 -0.88 8.98
C MET A 134 12.36 -0.70 9.94
N PRO A 135 12.61 -0.20 11.17
CA PRO A 135 11.54 0.10 12.11
C PRO A 135 10.71 1.31 11.67
N VAL A 136 9.45 1.34 12.11
CA VAL A 136 8.48 2.39 11.72
C VAL A 136 8.99 3.84 11.90
N PRO A 137 9.70 4.21 12.99
CA PRO A 137 10.20 5.58 13.15
C PRO A 137 11.14 6.07 12.04
N THR A 138 11.83 5.13 11.36
CA THR A 138 12.80 5.46 10.30
C THR A 138 12.16 6.21 9.14
N VAL A 139 10.97 5.81 8.69
CA VAL A 139 10.28 6.50 7.58
C VAL A 139 9.85 7.91 7.99
N SER A 140 9.35 8.08 9.21
CA SER A 140 8.97 9.40 9.73
C SER A 140 10.17 10.34 9.86
N PHE A 141 11.31 9.82 10.32
CA PHE A 141 12.57 10.56 10.35
C PHE A 141 13.03 10.95 8.95
N ALA A 142 13.08 9.98 8.04
CA ALA A 142 13.54 10.20 6.67
C ALA A 142 12.67 11.21 5.91
N THR A 143 11.36 11.19 6.12
CA THR A 143 10.44 12.15 5.49
C THR A 143 10.84 13.59 5.81
N ARG A 144 11.28 13.85 7.04
CA ARG A 144 11.77 15.18 7.47
C ARG A 144 13.22 15.44 7.03
N TYR A 145 14.10 14.47 7.25
CA TYR A 145 15.54 14.60 6.99
C TYR A 145 15.86 14.76 5.49
N LEU A 146 15.16 13.99 4.64
CA LEU A 146 15.32 14.05 3.18
C LEU A 146 14.37 15.06 2.50
N HIS A 147 13.56 15.79 3.27
CA HIS A 147 12.56 16.72 2.77
C HIS A 147 11.66 16.10 1.68
N THR A 148 11.21 14.85 1.90
CA THR A 148 10.33 14.18 0.94
C THR A 148 8.89 14.67 1.08
N SER A 149 8.14 14.68 -0.04
CA SER A 149 6.72 15.07 -0.05
C SER A 149 5.85 14.10 0.74
N ALA A 150 6.23 12.81 0.77
CA ALA A 150 5.55 11.78 1.55
C ALA A 150 6.51 10.68 1.99
N GLY A 151 6.08 9.92 3.00
CA GLY A 151 6.70 8.67 3.41
C GLY A 151 5.69 7.53 3.38
N VAL A 152 6.15 6.33 3.06
CA VAL A 152 5.36 5.10 3.08
C VAL A 152 6.02 4.09 3.98
N MET A 153 5.25 3.52 4.90
CA MET A 153 5.67 2.38 5.72
C MET A 153 4.75 1.20 5.46
N VAL A 154 5.33 0.12 4.94
CA VAL A 154 4.60 -1.13 4.75
C VAL A 154 4.68 -1.94 6.03
N THR A 155 3.57 -1.97 6.77
CA THR A 155 3.46 -2.64 8.08
C THR A 155 2.01 -2.73 8.53
N ALA A 156 1.66 -3.79 9.25
CA ALA A 156 0.41 -3.88 10.01
C ALA A 156 0.61 -3.73 11.53
N SER A 157 1.78 -3.21 11.96
CA SER A 157 2.10 -2.98 13.40
C SER A 157 2.05 -4.29 14.22
N HIS A 158 1.15 -4.38 15.20
CA HIS A 158 0.97 -5.52 16.10
C HIS A 158 -0.13 -6.51 15.69
N ASN A 159 -0.75 -6.34 14.52
CA ASN A 159 -1.77 -7.26 14.03
C ASN A 159 -1.19 -8.67 13.81
N PRO A 160 -2.01 -9.74 13.80
CA PRO A 160 -1.60 -11.08 13.45
C PRO A 160 -0.83 -11.14 12.13
N SER A 161 0.02 -12.15 11.94
CA SER A 161 0.93 -12.29 10.79
C SER A 161 0.24 -12.29 9.42
N LYS A 162 -1.02 -12.75 9.36
CA LYS A 162 -1.83 -12.75 8.14
C LYS A 162 -2.22 -11.34 7.65
N TYR A 163 -1.99 -10.28 8.44
CA TYR A 163 -2.27 -8.91 8.06
C TYR A 163 -1.01 -8.22 7.54
N ASN A 164 -1.20 -7.34 6.56
CA ASN A 164 -0.23 -6.30 6.24
C ASN A 164 -0.95 -4.96 6.06
N GLY A 165 -0.20 -3.89 5.86
CA GLY A 165 -0.75 -2.56 5.72
C GLY A 165 0.19 -1.61 4.98
N TYR A 166 -0.35 -0.45 4.65
CA TYR A 166 0.31 0.60 3.89
C TYR A 166 0.01 1.93 4.58
N LYS A 167 0.95 2.42 5.40
CA LYS A 167 0.82 3.67 6.15
C LYS A 167 1.46 4.82 5.38
N VAL A 168 0.80 5.97 5.38
CA VAL A 168 1.28 7.17 4.70
C VAL A 168 1.61 8.25 5.73
N TYR A 169 2.77 8.86 5.55
CA TYR A 169 3.27 10.02 6.28
C TYR A 169 3.39 11.18 5.30
N ALA A 170 2.77 12.30 5.61
CA ALA A 170 2.95 13.54 4.86
C ALA A 170 3.96 14.44 5.58
N ALA A 171 4.88 15.05 4.83
CA ALA A 171 5.69 16.11 5.36
C ALA A 171 4.82 17.37 5.53
N HIS A 172 4.61 17.83 6.75
CA HIS A 172 4.02 19.15 6.97
C HIS A 172 5.12 20.20 6.79
N HIS A 173 4.91 21.07 5.85
CA HIS A 173 5.66 22.33 5.82
C HIS A 173 5.33 23.13 7.09
N ALA A 174 6.36 23.38 7.89
CA ALA A 174 6.46 24.27 9.01
C ALA A 174 5.25 24.37 9.97
N GLY A 175 5.38 23.86 11.17
CA GLY A 175 4.78 24.47 12.34
C GLY A 175 3.82 23.65 13.20
N VAL A 176 3.54 22.34 12.94
CA VAL A 176 2.72 21.54 13.86
C VAL A 176 3.39 20.23 14.22
N PRO A 177 3.89 20.04 15.46
CA PRO A 177 4.31 18.75 15.93
C PRO A 177 3.09 17.83 16.11
N GLY A 178 3.09 16.67 15.44
CA GLY A 178 2.33 15.51 15.91
C GLY A 178 0.91 15.27 15.41
N ARG A 179 0.42 15.88 14.33
CA ARG A 179 -0.87 15.45 13.76
C ARG A 179 -0.67 14.63 12.48
N HIS A 180 -0.98 13.34 12.59
CA HIS A 180 -1.21 12.48 11.44
C HIS A 180 -2.51 12.92 10.75
N GLN A 181 -2.42 13.78 9.73
CA GLN A 181 -3.59 14.10 8.93
C GLN A 181 -3.72 13.03 7.83
N GLY A 182 -4.80 12.24 7.91
CA GLY A 182 -5.19 11.34 6.85
C GLY A 182 -5.40 12.10 5.54
N VAL A 183 -4.94 11.52 4.45
CA VAL A 183 -5.16 12.02 3.10
C VAL A 183 -6.66 12.17 2.86
N ARG A 184 -7.16 13.40 2.74
CA ARG A 184 -8.55 13.67 2.41
C ARG A 184 -8.84 13.11 1.02
N ARG A 185 -9.89 12.31 0.96
CA ARG A 185 -10.41 11.67 -0.24
C ARG A 185 -10.77 12.73 -1.29
N GLN A 186 -10.01 12.84 -2.38
CA GLN A 186 -10.53 13.48 -3.58
C GLN A 186 -11.60 12.57 -4.17
N LYS A 187 -12.84 13.09 -4.29
CA LYS A 187 -13.93 12.46 -5.02
C LYS A 187 -13.63 12.51 -6.52
N GLY A 188 -12.75 11.63 -6.98
CA GLY A 188 -12.53 11.36 -8.39
C GLY A 188 -13.26 10.07 -8.75
N ARG A 189 -14.04 10.12 -9.81
CA ARG A 189 -14.75 8.98 -10.42
C ARG A 189 -13.70 7.93 -10.81
N GLN A 190 -13.52 6.89 -9.98
CA GLN A 190 -12.59 5.80 -10.27
C GLN A 190 -13.35 4.73 -11.06
N THR A 191 -13.06 4.64 -12.35
CA THR A 191 -13.27 3.41 -13.11
C THR A 191 -12.26 2.38 -12.60
N ALA A 192 -12.76 1.29 -12.04
CA ALA A 192 -11.94 0.15 -11.62
C ALA A 192 -11.47 -0.62 -12.87
N GLY A 193 -10.41 -0.10 -13.51
CA GLY A 193 -9.69 -0.82 -14.55
C GLY A 193 -8.50 -1.54 -13.92
N LEU A 194 -8.34 -2.84 -14.19
CA LEU A 194 -7.08 -3.54 -13.97
C LEU A 194 -5.99 -2.82 -14.76
N CYS A 195 -5.05 -2.18 -14.07
CA CYS A 195 -3.86 -1.66 -14.74
C CYS A 195 -2.94 -2.84 -15.07
N THR A 196 -3.04 -3.38 -16.27
CA THR A 196 -2.02 -4.24 -16.85
C THR A 196 -0.89 -3.34 -17.34
N GLY A 197 0.14 -3.17 -16.56
CA GLY A 197 1.32 -2.41 -16.92
C GLY A 197 2.36 -3.31 -17.57
N SER A 198 2.31 -3.50 -18.87
CA SER A 198 3.46 -3.90 -19.66
C SER A 198 4.21 -2.66 -20.07
N GLY A 199 5.46 -2.54 -19.66
CA GLY A 199 6.38 -1.71 -20.41
C GLY A 199 7.16 -0.64 -19.65
N ARG A 200 8.45 -0.84 -19.75
CA ARG A 200 9.63 0.01 -19.53
C ARG A 200 10.13 0.09 -18.09
N SER A 201 11.31 -0.48 -17.95
CA SER A 201 12.19 -0.41 -16.78
C SER A 201 12.44 1.05 -16.36
N ALA A 202 11.61 1.55 -15.45
CA ALA A 202 11.92 2.77 -14.73
C ALA A 202 13.07 2.44 -13.75
N GLN A 203 14.19 3.15 -13.86
CA GLN A 203 15.33 2.98 -12.97
C GLN A 203 14.93 3.35 -11.54
N VAL A 204 14.69 2.34 -10.73
CA VAL A 204 14.61 2.50 -9.28
C VAL A 204 16.04 2.68 -8.77
N ARG A 205 16.42 3.91 -8.45
CA ARG A 205 17.70 4.16 -7.76
C ARG A 205 17.52 3.76 -6.31
N CYS A 206 18.17 2.67 -5.89
CA CYS A 206 18.43 2.44 -4.47
C CYS A 206 19.26 3.62 -3.96
N ALA A 207 18.72 4.36 -2.98
CA ALA A 207 19.51 5.38 -2.31
C ALA A 207 20.63 4.68 -1.54
N GLN A 208 21.84 4.69 -2.07
CA GLN A 208 23.04 4.42 -1.29
C GLN A 208 23.15 5.56 -0.28
N VAL A 209 22.88 5.25 0.98
CA VAL A 209 23.29 6.11 2.09
C VAL A 209 24.82 6.14 2.02
N PRO A 210 25.47 7.32 1.88
CA PRO A 210 26.94 7.37 1.94
C PRO A 210 27.38 6.72 3.24
N ALA A 211 28.26 5.75 3.15
CA ALA A 211 28.97 5.17 4.29
C ALA A 211 29.91 6.26 4.85
N GLY A 212 29.40 7.07 5.76
CA GLY A 212 30.12 8.22 6.27
C GLY A 212 29.57 8.72 7.58
N ARG A 213 29.74 7.93 8.60
CA ARG A 213 30.21 8.19 9.97
C ARG A 213 29.80 7.04 10.86
N GLN A 214 30.74 6.17 11.14
CA GLN A 214 30.68 5.28 12.30
C GLN A 214 30.43 6.17 13.54
N LEU A 215 29.22 6.07 14.10
CA LEU A 215 29.00 6.49 15.47
C LEU A 215 29.79 5.51 16.35
N LEU A 216 30.94 5.95 16.80
CA LEU A 216 31.73 5.30 17.83
C LEU A 216 30.82 5.01 19.02
N HIS A 217 30.47 3.75 19.21
CA HIS A 217 29.96 3.24 20.46
C HIS A 217 31.06 3.43 21.54
N ARG A 218 30.96 4.49 22.32
CA ARG A 218 31.62 4.53 23.61
C ARG A 218 30.96 3.49 24.50
N GLY A 219 31.70 2.42 24.77
CA GLY A 219 31.28 1.34 25.63
C GLY A 219 30.90 1.86 27.01
N ALA A 220 29.66 1.61 27.41
CA ALA A 220 29.28 1.58 28.81
C ALA A 220 29.55 0.15 29.33
N SER A 221 30.68 -0.01 29.99
CA SER A 221 30.99 -1.19 30.78
C SER A 221 30.07 -1.23 32.00
N PHE A 222 29.09 -2.14 32.00
CA PHE A 222 28.41 -2.53 33.23
C PHE A 222 29.26 -3.62 33.89
N ARG A 223 29.91 -3.26 35.00
CA ARG A 223 30.40 -4.21 35.99
C ARG A 223 29.27 -4.53 36.98
N HIS A 224 29.21 -5.75 37.36
CA HIS A 224 28.33 -6.48 38.30
C HIS A 224 27.66 -5.67 39.40
#